data_5940bd60ee608b357dc04f52d50a4d2e
#
_entry.id   5940bd60ee608b357dc04f52d50a4d2e
#
_cell.length_a   1.000
_cell.length_b   1.000
_cell.length_c   1.000
_cell.angle_alpha   90.00
_cell.angle_beta   90.00
_cell.angle_gamma   90.00
#
_symmetry.space_group_name_H-M   'P 1'
#
loop_
_entity.id
_entity.type
_entity.pdbx_description
1 polymer ?
#
loop_
_entity_poly.entity_id
_entity_poly.type
_entity_poly.pdbx_seq_one_letter_code
_entity_poly.pdbx_strand_id
1 'polypeptide(L)'
;IISMIGIYVLCALASYGCNPKQEALSEKGGIWVVYDRECRKCHKVNGKGSLIGRFIAKIPNFTNTKWQDNVSDSRLIISVANGKKKMPGYKGKLKDEEIVDLVKICVRSFYPPQEQ
;
A
#
# COMPACT_ATOMS: atom_id res chain seq x y z
N ILE A 1 -0.59 50.12 -9.69
CA ILE A 1 -0.26 49.21 -10.82
C ILE A 1 0.70 48.12 -10.39
N ILE A 2 1.72 48.43 -9.60
CA ILE A 2 2.69 47.47 -9.07
C ILE A 2 2.02 46.48 -8.11
N SER A 3 1.03 46.92 -7.34
CA SER A 3 0.25 46.11 -6.42
C SER A 3 -0.58 45.01 -7.12
N MET A 4 -1.12 45.30 -8.31
CA MET A 4 -1.93 44.35 -9.08
C MET A 4 -1.09 43.19 -9.66
N ILE A 5 0.12 43.48 -10.09
CA ILE A 5 1.04 42.45 -10.63
C ILE A 5 1.49 41.48 -9.52
N GLY A 6 1.72 42.00 -8.31
CA GLY A 6 2.08 41.17 -7.16
C GLY A 6 0.96 40.21 -6.75
N ILE A 7 -0.31 40.62 -6.85
CA ILE A 7 -1.44 39.74 -6.53
C ILE A 7 -1.59 38.60 -7.56
N TYR A 8 -1.37 38.91 -8.84
CA TYR A 8 -1.42 37.89 -9.89
C TYR A 8 -0.31 36.85 -9.76
N VAL A 9 0.90 37.25 -9.36
CA VAL A 9 2.02 36.36 -9.13
C VAL A 9 1.74 35.45 -7.92
N LEU A 10 1.16 36.00 -6.86
CA LEU A 10 0.79 35.18 -5.67
C LEU A 10 -0.33 34.18 -5.98
N CYS A 11 -1.33 34.55 -6.78
CA CYS A 11 -2.37 33.63 -7.21
C CYS A 11 -1.85 32.53 -8.13
N ALA A 12 -0.90 32.83 -9.01
CA ALA A 12 -0.26 31.83 -9.86
C ALA A 12 0.55 30.81 -9.03
N LEU A 13 1.24 31.27 -7.98
CA LEU A 13 2.01 30.38 -7.09
C LEU A 13 1.08 29.50 -6.22
N ALA A 14 -0.08 30.01 -5.82
CA ALA A 14 -1.09 29.22 -5.09
C ALA A 14 -1.73 28.14 -5.97
N SER A 15 -1.84 28.37 -7.29
CA SER A 15 -2.36 27.39 -8.26
C SER A 15 -1.36 26.28 -8.55
N TYR A 16 -0.07 26.49 -8.32
CA TYR A 16 0.97 25.49 -8.44
C TYR A 16 1.12 24.59 -7.19
N GLY A 17 0.37 24.84 -6.13
CA GLY A 17 0.36 24.03 -4.92
C GLY A 17 -0.26 22.64 -5.09
N CYS A 18 -1.01 22.40 -6.18
CA CYS A 18 -1.47 21.06 -6.61
C CYS A 18 -0.52 20.48 -7.66
N ASN A 19 0.65 20.09 -7.23
CA ASN A 19 1.61 19.39 -8.09
C ASN A 19 1.14 17.94 -8.29
N PRO A 20 0.90 17.48 -9.52
CA PRO A 20 0.52 16.09 -9.79
C PRO A 20 1.51 15.07 -9.22
N LYS A 21 2.77 15.46 -9.01
CA LYS A 21 3.75 14.67 -8.27
C LYS A 21 3.41 14.53 -6.79
N GLN A 22 2.77 15.52 -6.20
CA GLN A 22 2.39 15.51 -4.79
C GLN A 22 1.10 14.70 -4.56
N GLU A 23 0.19 14.69 -5.52
CA GLU A 23 -0.97 13.79 -5.53
C GLU A 23 -0.52 12.33 -5.67
N ALA A 24 0.41 12.01 -6.56
CA ALA A 24 0.96 10.67 -6.71
C ALA A 24 1.73 10.19 -5.47
N LEU A 25 2.37 11.10 -4.71
CA LEU A 25 2.99 10.80 -3.42
C LEU A 25 1.95 10.65 -2.30
N SER A 26 0.87 11.39 -2.37
CA SER A 26 -0.29 11.28 -1.49
C SER A 26 -1.03 9.96 -1.71
N GLU A 27 -1.17 9.51 -2.96
CA GLU A 27 -1.75 8.21 -3.29
C GLU A 27 -0.89 7.05 -2.79
N LYS A 28 0.43 7.14 -2.91
CA LYS A 28 1.35 6.13 -2.35
C LYS A 28 1.35 6.13 -0.82
N GLY A 29 1.24 7.31 -0.20
CA GLY A 29 1.03 7.42 1.24
C GLY A 29 -0.33 6.87 1.66
N GLY A 30 -1.37 7.10 0.85
CA GLY A 30 -2.74 6.65 1.08
C GLY A 30 -2.86 5.14 1.21
N ILE A 31 -2.24 4.35 0.34
CA ILE A 31 -2.33 2.88 0.42
C ILE A 31 -1.58 2.31 1.64
N TRP A 32 -0.49 2.90 2.07
CA TRP A 32 0.19 2.51 3.30
C TRP A 32 -0.64 2.81 4.55
N VAL A 33 -1.46 3.86 4.54
CA VAL A 33 -2.43 4.14 5.60
C VAL A 33 -3.47 3.02 5.69
N VAL A 34 -3.92 2.51 4.55
CA VAL A 34 -4.82 1.34 4.50
C VAL A 34 -4.13 0.09 5.04
N TYR A 35 -2.89 -0.15 4.64
CA TYR A 35 -2.09 -1.27 5.17
C TYR A 35 -1.94 -1.19 6.69
N ASP A 36 -1.61 -0.03 7.23
CA ASP A 36 -1.45 0.17 8.68
C ASP A 36 -2.75 -0.08 9.45
N ARG A 37 -3.86 0.37 8.90
CA ARG A 37 -5.17 0.21 9.53
C ARG A 37 -5.68 -1.23 9.48
N GLU A 38 -5.55 -1.90 8.32
CA GLU A 38 -6.20 -3.17 8.06
C GLU A 38 -5.28 -4.39 8.15
N CYS A 39 -4.02 -4.25 7.82
CA CYS A 39 -3.11 -5.37 7.58
C CYS A 39 -2.04 -5.51 8.67
N ARG A 40 -1.52 -4.39 9.17
CA ARG A 40 -0.40 -4.35 10.11
C ARG A 40 -0.62 -5.14 11.40
N LYS A 41 -1.84 -5.24 11.87
CA LYS A 41 -2.17 -5.97 13.11
C LYS A 41 -1.65 -7.41 13.06
N CYS A 42 -1.81 -8.08 11.92
CA CYS A 42 -1.37 -9.46 11.74
C CYS A 42 -0.05 -9.57 10.98
N HIS A 43 0.11 -8.80 9.91
CA HIS A 43 1.29 -8.87 9.03
C HIS A 43 2.48 -8.07 9.53
N LYS A 44 2.29 -7.17 10.49
CA LYS A 44 3.30 -6.30 11.09
C LYS A 44 3.86 -5.26 10.11
N VAL A 45 4.56 -4.27 10.65
CA VAL A 45 5.19 -3.20 9.85
C VAL A 45 6.32 -3.71 8.96
N ASN A 46 6.97 -4.79 9.36
CA ASN A 46 8.06 -5.41 8.61
C ASN A 46 7.61 -6.54 7.66
N GLY A 47 6.31 -6.83 7.57
CA GLY A 47 5.76 -7.86 6.69
C GLY A 47 6.04 -9.31 7.11
N LYS A 48 6.73 -9.52 8.23
CA LYS A 48 7.11 -10.88 8.68
C LYS A 48 5.98 -11.63 9.40
N GLY A 49 4.94 -10.92 9.80
CA GLY A 49 3.91 -11.47 10.67
C GLY A 49 4.39 -11.70 12.11
N SER A 50 3.46 -11.90 13.03
CA SER A 50 3.82 -12.29 14.40
C SER A 50 4.26 -13.76 14.45
N LEU A 51 5.12 -14.11 15.41
CA LEU A 51 5.55 -15.50 15.61
C LEU A 51 4.35 -16.43 15.85
N ILE A 52 3.45 -16.03 16.74
CA ILE A 52 2.24 -16.80 17.05
C ILE A 52 1.33 -16.88 15.81
N GLY A 53 1.14 -15.79 15.09
CA GLY A 53 0.33 -15.74 13.88
C GLY A 53 0.87 -16.65 12.77
N ARG A 54 2.18 -16.74 12.61
CA ARG A 54 2.79 -17.67 11.65
C ARG A 54 2.49 -19.13 11.97
N PHE A 55 2.50 -19.50 13.23
CA PHE A 55 2.21 -20.88 13.65
C PHE A 55 0.71 -21.22 13.62
N ILE A 56 -0.13 -20.36 14.18
CA ILE A 56 -1.56 -20.63 14.35
C ILE A 56 -2.36 -20.28 13.10
N ALA A 57 -2.17 -19.09 12.55
CA ALA A 57 -2.94 -18.58 11.41
C ALA A 57 -2.25 -18.77 10.06
N LYS A 58 -1.05 -19.35 10.04
CA LYS A 58 -0.24 -19.56 8.83
C LYS A 58 0.00 -18.27 8.05
N ILE A 59 0.23 -17.17 8.77
CA ILE A 59 0.54 -15.87 8.17
C ILE A 59 1.87 -15.97 7.43
N PRO A 60 1.92 -15.64 6.12
CA PRO A 60 3.15 -15.69 5.36
C PRO A 60 4.14 -14.61 5.81
N ASN A 61 5.42 -14.90 5.66
CA ASN A 61 6.46 -13.91 5.78
C ASN A 61 6.69 -13.25 4.40
N PHE A 62 6.27 -12.00 4.24
CA PHE A 62 6.41 -11.27 2.98
C PHE A 62 7.87 -11.00 2.58
N THR A 63 8.81 -11.07 3.52
CA THR A 63 10.23 -10.89 3.22
C THR A 63 10.90 -12.17 2.71
N ASN A 64 10.18 -13.29 2.66
CA ASN A 64 10.69 -14.56 2.15
C ASN A 64 10.66 -14.54 0.60
N THR A 65 11.82 -14.55 -0.03
CA THR A 65 11.96 -14.49 -1.49
C THR A 65 11.27 -15.66 -2.18
N LYS A 66 11.44 -16.86 -1.67
CA LYS A 66 10.83 -18.07 -2.22
C LYS A 66 9.30 -18.00 -2.19
N TRP A 67 8.72 -17.44 -1.12
CA TRP A 67 7.30 -17.22 -1.05
C TRP A 67 6.85 -16.16 -2.08
N GLN A 68 7.59 -15.05 -2.18
CA GLN A 68 7.29 -13.98 -3.15
C GLN A 68 7.35 -14.49 -4.60
N ASP A 69 8.31 -15.35 -4.92
CA ASP A 69 8.47 -15.92 -6.27
C ASP A 69 7.36 -16.93 -6.63
N ASN A 70 6.83 -17.63 -5.64
CA ASN A 70 5.86 -18.70 -5.85
C ASN A 70 4.40 -18.26 -5.81
N VAL A 71 4.11 -17.00 -5.47
CA VAL A 71 2.74 -16.49 -5.41
C VAL A 71 2.53 -15.41 -6.46
N SER A 72 1.46 -15.54 -7.26
CA SER A 72 1.10 -14.54 -8.27
C SER A 72 0.34 -13.36 -7.63
N ASP A 73 0.41 -12.19 -8.28
CA ASP A 73 -0.39 -11.03 -7.88
C ASP A 73 -1.89 -11.34 -7.90
N SER A 74 -2.36 -12.05 -8.91
CA SER A 74 -3.78 -12.44 -9.00
C SER A 74 -4.23 -13.26 -7.80
N ARG A 75 -3.39 -14.18 -7.34
CA ARG A 75 -3.67 -15.01 -6.18
C ARG A 75 -3.71 -14.20 -4.89
N LEU A 76 -2.80 -13.25 -4.75
CA LEU A 76 -2.78 -12.33 -3.62
C LEU A 76 -3.99 -11.41 -3.61
N ILE A 77 -4.35 -10.85 -4.76
CA ILE A 77 -5.53 -9.99 -4.91
C ILE A 77 -6.81 -10.75 -4.52
N ILE A 78 -6.97 -11.97 -5.00
CA ILE A 78 -8.11 -12.84 -4.64
C ILE A 78 -8.13 -13.11 -3.13
N SER A 79 -6.98 -13.38 -2.53
CA SER A 79 -6.87 -13.63 -1.09
C SER A 79 -7.25 -12.41 -0.25
N VAL A 80 -6.86 -11.21 -0.67
CA VAL A 80 -7.25 -9.97 0.01
C VAL A 80 -8.74 -9.70 -0.18
N ALA A 81 -9.26 -9.87 -1.39
CA ALA A 81 -10.67 -9.63 -1.69
C ALA A 81 -11.61 -10.59 -0.94
N ASN A 82 -11.32 -11.87 -0.97
CA ASN A 82 -12.22 -12.92 -0.45
C ASN A 82 -11.87 -13.38 0.96
N GLY A 83 -10.69 -13.05 1.45
CA GLY A 83 -10.16 -13.60 2.69
C GLY A 83 -9.60 -15.00 2.51
N LYS A 84 -8.85 -15.44 3.50
CA LYS A 84 -8.26 -16.79 3.52
C LYS A 84 -8.05 -17.23 4.96
N LYS A 85 -8.67 -18.33 5.36
CA LYS A 85 -8.61 -18.84 6.74
C LYS A 85 -9.04 -17.76 7.75
N LYS A 86 -8.15 -17.34 8.65
CA LYS A 86 -8.44 -16.30 9.64
C LYS A 86 -8.30 -14.86 9.09
N MET A 87 -7.76 -14.70 7.90
CA MET A 87 -7.68 -13.40 7.24
C MET A 87 -9.06 -12.99 6.71
N PRO A 88 -9.62 -11.85 7.11
CA PRO A 88 -10.90 -11.39 6.59
C PRO A 88 -10.80 -10.99 5.11
N GLY A 89 -11.92 -11.04 4.40
CA GLY A 89 -12.03 -10.53 3.05
C GLY A 89 -12.38 -9.04 3.04
N TYR A 90 -11.87 -8.31 2.08
CA TYR A 90 -12.03 -6.86 1.98
C TYR A 90 -12.89 -6.40 0.80
N LYS A 91 -13.42 -7.33 0.01
CA LYS A 91 -14.37 -6.99 -1.06
C LYS A 91 -15.59 -6.28 -0.47
N GLY A 92 -15.91 -5.10 -1.01
CA GLY A 92 -16.99 -4.26 -0.49
C GLY A 92 -16.60 -3.36 0.69
N LYS A 93 -15.47 -3.59 1.35
CA LYS A 93 -14.90 -2.69 2.37
C LYS A 93 -13.86 -1.75 1.80
N LEU A 94 -13.05 -2.23 0.89
CA LEU A 94 -12.06 -1.48 0.13
C LEU A 94 -12.46 -1.44 -1.33
N LYS A 95 -12.04 -0.40 -2.02
CA LYS A 95 -12.18 -0.33 -3.49
C LYS A 95 -11.29 -1.37 -4.15
N ASP A 96 -11.69 -1.84 -5.33
CA ASP A 96 -10.91 -2.84 -6.07
C ASP A 96 -9.48 -2.34 -6.37
N GLU A 97 -9.32 -1.06 -6.67
CA GLU A 97 -8.02 -0.43 -6.89
C GLU A 97 -7.15 -0.43 -5.63
N GLU A 98 -7.75 -0.20 -4.46
CA GLU A 98 -7.03 -0.26 -3.18
C GLU A 98 -6.53 -1.68 -2.88
N ILE A 99 -7.32 -2.70 -3.20
CA ILE A 99 -6.91 -4.11 -3.05
C ILE A 99 -5.74 -4.44 -3.97
N VAL A 100 -5.79 -3.98 -5.22
CA VAL A 100 -4.68 -4.14 -6.18
C VAL A 100 -3.43 -3.43 -5.69
N ASP A 101 -3.55 -2.20 -5.22
CA ASP A 101 -2.44 -1.39 -4.73
C ASP A 101 -1.82 -1.96 -3.45
N LEU A 102 -2.63 -2.51 -2.54
CA LEU A 102 -2.13 -3.22 -1.37
C LEU A 102 -1.19 -4.36 -1.76
N VAL A 103 -1.53 -5.12 -2.77
CA VAL A 103 -0.68 -6.22 -3.25
C VAL A 103 0.57 -5.68 -3.94
N LYS A 104 0.39 -4.84 -4.96
CA LYS A 104 1.50 -4.40 -5.83
C LYS A 104 2.45 -3.42 -5.16
N ILE A 105 1.94 -2.58 -4.28
CA ILE A 105 2.74 -1.54 -3.62
C ILE A 105 3.20 -2.00 -2.25
N CYS A 106 2.30 -2.54 -1.40
CA CYS A 106 2.67 -2.91 -0.03
C CYS A 106 3.30 -4.30 0.04
N VAL A 107 2.59 -5.35 -0.35
CA VAL A 107 3.09 -6.73 -0.20
C VAL A 107 4.38 -6.95 -1.01
N ARG A 108 4.42 -6.48 -2.24
CA ARG A 108 5.60 -6.63 -3.10
C ARG A 108 6.80 -5.78 -2.68
N SER A 109 6.59 -4.71 -1.93
CA SER A 109 7.70 -3.90 -1.41
C SER A 109 8.56 -4.62 -0.36
N PHE A 110 8.04 -5.67 0.27
CA PHE A 110 8.80 -6.50 1.20
C PHE A 110 9.71 -7.52 0.50
N TYR A 111 9.61 -7.63 -0.81
CA TYR A 111 10.55 -8.42 -1.59
C TYR A 111 11.94 -7.79 -1.48
N PRO A 112 12.97 -8.52 -1.05
CA PRO A 112 14.31 -7.96 -0.91
C PRO A 112 14.80 -7.40 -2.25
N PRO A 113 15.49 -6.24 -2.26
CA PRO A 113 16.14 -5.77 -3.48
C PRO A 113 17.08 -6.85 -4.02
N GLN A 114 16.99 -7.11 -5.32
CA GLN A 114 17.98 -7.96 -5.97
C GLN A 114 19.32 -7.24 -5.86
N GLU A 115 20.28 -7.84 -5.17
CA GLU A 115 21.66 -7.33 -5.18
C GLU A 115 22.16 -7.40 -6.62
N GLN A 116 22.39 -6.23 -7.21
CA GLN A 116 22.98 -6.09 -8.54
C GLN A 116 24.48 -6.26 -8.47
#